data_ed1252995f1dcccc68701a36998daf2c
#
_entry.id   ed1252995f1dcccc68701a36998daf2c
#
_cell.length_a   1.000
_cell.length_b   1.000
_cell.length_c   1.000
_cell.angle_alpha   90.00
_cell.angle_beta   90.00
_cell.angle_gamma   90.00
#
_symmetry.space_group_name_H-M   'P 1'
#
loop_
_entity.id
_entity.type
_entity.pdbx_description
1 polymer ?
#
loop_
_entity_poly.entity_id
_entity_poly.type
_entity_poly.pdbx_seq_one_letter_code
_entity_poly.pdbx_strand_id
1 'polypeptide(L)'
;MTFRPQSSSLSVVNPHFLVMIVASLVVFVGVIRLVLRHRAGRFPIATVLALAVVVVGGGMLYGYHGARAGWPWWLFYPPPMLVTVFAPPIVLRMRGRETALYLLLSFLSAPIIHVLFAFFLGWNEYLPFLRIPSLAEILA
;
A
#
# COMPACT_ATOMS: atom_id res chain seq x y z
N MET A 1 -19.71 -36.84 -1.61
CA MET A 1 -18.89 -35.61 -1.47
C MET A 1 -18.79 -35.31 0.02
N THR A 2 -17.68 -35.67 0.62
CA THR A 2 -17.38 -35.36 2.01
C THR A 2 -16.88 -33.92 2.08
N PHE A 3 -17.70 -33.02 2.57
CA PHE A 3 -17.29 -31.68 2.96
C PHE A 3 -16.30 -31.82 4.12
N ARG A 4 -15.00 -31.70 3.85
CA ARG A 4 -14.03 -31.48 4.91
C ARG A 4 -14.25 -30.06 5.41
N PRO A 5 -14.63 -29.84 6.68
CA PRO A 5 -14.52 -28.52 7.24
C PRO A 5 -13.05 -28.16 7.23
N GLN A 6 -12.69 -27.18 6.40
CA GLN A 6 -11.41 -26.53 6.57
C GLN A 6 -11.41 -25.98 7.99
N SER A 7 -10.61 -26.59 8.84
CA SER A 7 -10.29 -26.07 10.15
C SER A 7 -10.02 -24.57 9.97
N SER A 8 -10.89 -23.77 10.58
CA SER A 8 -10.68 -22.35 10.76
C SER A 8 -9.43 -22.14 11.62
N SER A 9 -8.27 -22.36 11.02
CA SER A 9 -7.06 -21.75 11.51
C SER A 9 -7.34 -20.26 11.43
N LEU A 10 -7.56 -19.64 12.58
CA LEU A 10 -7.47 -18.20 12.81
C LEU A 10 -6.38 -17.69 11.86
N SER A 11 -6.81 -16.95 10.86
CA SER A 11 -6.02 -16.57 9.71
C SER A 11 -4.66 -16.03 10.16
N VAL A 12 -3.65 -16.86 10.05
CA VAL A 12 -2.27 -16.38 10.00
C VAL A 12 -2.26 -15.43 8.82
N VAL A 13 -2.21 -14.14 9.13
CA VAL A 13 -2.10 -13.09 8.11
C VAL A 13 -0.91 -13.53 7.25
N ASN A 14 -1.16 -13.75 5.96
CA ASN A 14 -0.14 -14.25 5.05
C ASN A 14 1.12 -13.38 5.21
N PRO A 15 2.31 -13.95 5.51
CA PRO A 15 3.53 -13.17 5.74
C PRO A 15 3.86 -12.25 4.56
N HIS A 16 3.50 -12.62 3.34
CA HIS A 16 3.62 -11.75 2.16
C HIS A 16 2.81 -10.46 2.31
N PHE A 17 1.59 -10.57 2.84
CA PHE A 17 0.73 -9.40 3.05
C PHE A 17 1.30 -8.46 4.11
N LEU A 18 1.86 -9.00 5.19
CA LEU A 18 2.54 -8.20 6.23
C LEU A 18 3.76 -7.46 5.66
N VAL A 19 4.59 -8.15 4.88
CA VAL A 19 5.76 -7.54 4.23
C VAL A 19 5.32 -6.43 3.28
N MET A 20 4.26 -6.64 2.51
CA MET A 20 3.72 -5.64 1.60
C MET A 20 3.19 -4.41 2.35
N ILE A 21 2.49 -4.60 3.49
CA ILE A 21 2.05 -3.49 4.34
C ILE A 21 3.27 -2.69 4.85
N VAL A 22 4.27 -3.36 5.41
CA VAL A 22 5.46 -2.70 5.95
C VAL A 22 6.21 -1.93 4.86
N ALA A 23 6.42 -2.52 3.69
CA ALA A 23 7.05 -1.86 2.56
C ALA A 23 6.26 -0.63 2.11
N SER A 24 4.95 -0.75 2.01
CA SER A 24 4.07 0.37 1.63
C SER A 24 4.09 1.49 2.67
N LEU A 25 4.14 1.16 3.96
CA LEU A 25 4.30 2.14 5.05
C LEU A 25 5.64 2.89 4.94
N VAL A 26 6.73 2.17 4.72
CA VAL A 26 8.07 2.77 4.57
C VAL A 26 8.12 3.71 3.37
N VAL A 27 7.59 3.27 2.22
CA VAL A 27 7.54 4.09 1.00
C VAL A 27 6.65 5.33 1.22
N PHE A 28 5.49 5.17 1.83
CA PHE A 28 4.58 6.29 2.12
C PHE A 28 5.23 7.34 3.02
N VAL A 29 5.86 6.91 4.12
CA VAL A 29 6.60 7.82 5.02
C VAL A 29 7.75 8.50 4.28
N GLY A 30 8.49 7.75 3.45
CA GLY A 30 9.56 8.28 2.62
C GLY A 30 9.08 9.34 1.64
N VAL A 31 7.97 9.11 0.96
CA VAL A 31 7.35 10.07 0.04
C VAL A 31 6.96 11.36 0.77
N ILE A 32 6.26 11.25 1.91
CA ILE A 32 5.88 12.43 2.70
C ILE A 32 7.11 13.21 3.18
N ARG A 33 8.13 12.52 3.68
CA ARG A 33 9.38 13.16 4.14
C ARG A 33 10.11 13.85 2.99
N LEU A 34 10.14 13.24 1.83
CA LEU A 34 10.76 13.82 0.64
C LEU A 34 10.02 15.07 0.15
N VAL A 35 8.68 14.99 0.07
CA VAL A 35 7.83 16.11 -0.36
C VAL A 35 7.93 17.29 0.62
N LEU A 36 7.95 17.00 1.91
CA LEU A 36 7.99 18.01 2.98
C LEU A 36 9.40 18.30 3.51
N ARG A 37 10.46 17.87 2.80
CA ARG A 37 11.84 18.02 3.28
C ARG A 37 12.21 19.44 3.72
N HIS A 38 11.67 20.44 3.06
CA HIS A 38 11.87 21.86 3.41
C HIS A 38 11.08 22.32 4.64
N ARG A 39 10.15 21.48 5.12
CA ARG A 39 9.28 21.73 6.29
C ARG A 39 9.35 20.61 7.31
N ALA A 40 10.37 19.76 7.23
CA ALA A 40 10.48 18.54 8.04
C ALA A 40 10.40 18.78 9.57
N GLY A 41 10.90 19.93 10.04
CA GLY A 41 10.81 20.29 11.46
C GLY A 41 9.42 20.70 11.95
N ARG A 42 8.47 20.91 11.05
CA ARG A 42 7.13 21.41 11.38
C ARG A 42 6.14 20.30 11.75
N PHE A 43 6.41 19.08 11.31
CA PHE A 43 5.55 17.92 11.55
C PHE A 43 6.32 16.86 12.33
N PRO A 44 5.87 16.49 13.55
CA PRO A 44 6.49 15.42 14.31
C PRO A 44 6.37 14.09 13.55
N ILE A 45 7.37 13.25 13.65
CA ILE A 45 7.39 11.92 13.02
C ILE A 45 6.17 11.09 13.44
N ALA A 46 5.69 11.27 14.67
CA ALA A 46 4.51 10.58 15.17
C ALA A 46 3.26 10.87 14.35
N THR A 47 3.05 12.10 13.90
CA THR A 47 1.92 12.48 13.04
C THR A 47 2.02 11.80 11.67
N VAL A 48 3.22 11.78 11.08
CA VAL A 48 3.44 11.12 9.79
C VAL A 48 3.24 9.62 9.90
N LEU A 49 3.73 8.98 10.97
CA LEU A 49 3.54 7.55 11.22
C LEU A 49 2.07 7.20 11.49
N ALA A 50 1.36 8.00 12.30
CA ALA A 50 -0.07 7.79 12.55
C ALA A 50 -0.87 7.88 11.25
N LEU A 51 -0.57 8.89 10.42
CA LEU A 51 -1.21 9.06 9.11
C LEU A 51 -0.89 7.87 8.18
N ALA A 52 0.35 7.40 8.17
CA ALA A 52 0.76 6.22 7.40
C ALA A 52 -0.01 4.97 7.82
N VAL A 53 -0.11 4.70 9.12
CA VAL A 53 -0.86 3.54 9.64
C VAL A 53 -2.33 3.63 9.26
N VAL A 54 -2.95 4.78 9.39
CA VAL A 54 -4.38 4.97 9.06
C VAL A 54 -4.61 4.84 7.56
N VAL A 55 -3.83 5.54 6.74
CA VAL A 55 -4.04 5.59 5.28
C VAL A 55 -3.64 4.27 4.61
N VAL A 56 -2.42 3.80 4.86
CA VAL A 56 -1.90 2.59 4.20
C VAL A 56 -2.43 1.34 4.89
N GLY A 57 -2.25 1.22 6.20
CA GLY A 57 -2.69 0.06 6.96
C GLY A 57 -4.21 -0.11 6.91
N GLY A 58 -4.95 0.95 7.20
CA GLY A 58 -6.41 0.96 7.14
C GLY A 58 -6.93 0.68 5.74
N GLY A 59 -6.33 1.30 4.71
CA GLY A 59 -6.69 1.09 3.31
C GLY A 59 -6.47 -0.34 2.84
N MET A 60 -5.31 -0.93 3.16
CA MET A 60 -4.99 -2.31 2.79
C MET A 60 -5.89 -3.33 3.51
N LEU A 61 -6.15 -3.11 4.80
CA LEU A 61 -7.06 -3.97 5.56
C LEU A 61 -8.50 -3.86 5.03
N TYR A 62 -8.97 -2.68 4.73
CA TYR A 62 -10.29 -2.46 4.14
C TYR A 62 -10.43 -3.16 2.79
N GLY A 63 -9.44 -3.00 1.90
CA GLY A 63 -9.41 -3.68 0.60
C GLY A 63 -9.36 -5.21 0.75
N TYR A 64 -8.55 -5.71 1.67
CA TYR A 64 -8.44 -7.14 1.95
C TYR A 64 -9.76 -7.74 2.44
N HIS A 65 -10.43 -7.09 3.39
CA HIS A 65 -11.72 -7.56 3.89
C HIS A 65 -12.82 -7.45 2.82
N GLY A 66 -12.86 -6.37 2.06
CA GLY A 66 -13.82 -6.18 0.97
C GLY A 66 -13.69 -7.25 -0.11
N ALA A 67 -12.46 -7.56 -0.52
CA ALA A 67 -12.20 -8.61 -1.50
C ALA A 67 -12.62 -10.00 -0.99
N ARG A 68 -12.34 -10.31 0.30
CA ARG A 68 -12.76 -11.59 0.92
C ARG A 68 -14.26 -11.70 1.14
N ALA A 69 -14.93 -10.58 1.41
CA ALA A 69 -16.39 -10.52 1.56
C ALA A 69 -17.14 -10.56 0.21
N GLY A 70 -16.41 -10.57 -0.90
CA GLY A 70 -17.01 -10.58 -2.23
C GLY A 70 -17.66 -9.26 -2.63
N TRP A 71 -17.23 -8.15 -2.02
CA TRP A 71 -17.73 -6.83 -2.37
C TRP A 71 -17.37 -6.48 -3.82
N PRO A 72 -18.20 -5.72 -4.53
CA PRO A 72 -17.84 -5.25 -5.85
C PRO A 72 -16.64 -4.30 -5.76
N TRP A 73 -15.75 -4.32 -6.77
CA TRP A 73 -14.49 -3.57 -6.79
C TRP A 73 -14.67 -2.06 -6.55
N TRP A 74 -15.76 -1.47 -7.02
CA TRP A 74 -16.07 -0.05 -6.83
C TRP A 74 -16.41 0.30 -5.37
N LEU A 75 -16.66 -0.68 -4.51
CA LEU A 75 -16.94 -0.46 -3.10
C LEU A 75 -15.67 -0.55 -2.22
N PHE A 76 -14.70 -1.37 -2.58
CA PHE A 76 -13.51 -1.55 -1.74
C PHE A 76 -12.23 -0.90 -2.28
N TYR A 77 -12.15 -0.51 -3.56
CA TYR A 77 -11.02 0.23 -4.11
C TYR A 77 -11.12 1.76 -3.96
N PRO A 78 -12.23 2.42 -4.34
CA PRO A 78 -12.28 3.88 -4.32
C PRO A 78 -12.16 4.50 -2.94
N PRO A 79 -12.78 4.01 -1.85
CA PRO A 79 -12.68 4.67 -0.56
C PRO A 79 -11.25 4.77 -0.02
N PRO A 80 -10.42 3.70 0.03
CA PRO A 80 -9.02 3.81 0.42
C PRO A 80 -8.21 4.71 -0.50
N MET A 81 -8.49 4.66 -1.80
CA MET A 81 -7.83 5.51 -2.79
C MET A 81 -8.10 6.99 -2.52
N LEU A 82 -9.36 7.37 -2.27
CA LEU A 82 -9.74 8.75 -1.93
C LEU A 82 -9.08 9.21 -0.63
N VAL A 83 -9.06 8.35 0.39
CA VAL A 83 -8.36 8.65 1.65
C VAL A 83 -6.87 8.87 1.40
N THR A 84 -6.22 8.04 0.59
CA THR A 84 -4.80 8.21 0.24
C THR A 84 -4.53 9.50 -0.52
N VAL A 85 -5.43 9.90 -1.41
CA VAL A 85 -5.28 11.12 -2.21
C VAL A 85 -5.49 12.38 -1.37
N PHE A 86 -6.50 12.40 -0.50
CA PHE A 86 -6.94 13.63 0.17
C PHE A 86 -6.43 13.77 1.61
N ALA A 87 -6.31 12.69 2.37
CA ALA A 87 -5.95 12.81 3.78
C ALA A 87 -4.56 13.43 4.03
N PRO A 88 -3.47 13.01 3.38
CA PRO A 88 -2.17 13.62 3.61
C PRO A 88 -2.10 15.11 3.24
N PRO A 89 -2.59 15.55 2.06
CA PRO A 89 -2.62 16.97 1.74
C PRO A 89 -3.38 17.83 2.73
N ILE A 90 -4.53 17.33 3.21
CA ILE A 90 -5.37 18.05 4.15
C ILE A 90 -4.73 18.10 5.55
N VAL A 91 -4.35 16.95 6.08
CA VAL A 91 -3.79 16.82 7.44
C VAL A 91 -2.47 17.57 7.58
N LEU A 92 -1.60 17.45 6.58
CA LEU A 92 -0.28 18.07 6.56
C LEU A 92 -0.28 19.47 5.93
N ARG A 93 -1.47 20.00 5.57
CA ARG A 93 -1.64 21.31 4.94
C ARG A 93 -0.62 21.56 3.84
N MET A 94 -0.56 20.62 2.88
CA MET A 94 0.37 20.68 1.76
C MET A 94 0.00 21.83 0.83
N ARG A 95 1.02 22.50 0.31
CA ARG A 95 0.85 23.50 -0.76
C ARG A 95 0.56 22.79 -2.08
N GLY A 96 0.00 23.49 -3.06
CA GLY A 96 -0.36 22.91 -4.35
C GLY A 96 0.78 22.13 -5.03
N ARG A 97 2.01 22.66 -4.99
CA ARG A 97 3.22 21.98 -5.52
C ARG A 97 3.56 20.72 -4.71
N GLU A 98 3.46 20.78 -3.39
CA GLU A 98 3.71 19.65 -2.51
C GLU A 98 2.67 18.55 -2.74
N THR A 99 1.39 18.94 -2.88
CA THR A 99 0.30 18.02 -3.21
C THR A 99 0.53 17.34 -4.56
N ALA A 100 0.90 18.10 -5.60
CA ALA A 100 1.19 17.56 -6.92
C ALA A 100 2.35 16.55 -6.89
N LEU A 101 3.46 16.88 -6.21
CA LEU A 101 4.59 15.97 -6.02
C LEU A 101 4.20 14.74 -5.22
N TYR A 102 3.41 14.90 -4.15
CA TYR A 102 2.91 13.79 -3.36
C TYR A 102 2.09 12.82 -4.21
N LEU A 103 1.12 13.33 -4.98
CA LEU A 103 0.27 12.52 -5.83
C LEU A 103 1.08 11.80 -6.92
N LEU A 104 2.02 12.48 -7.55
CA LEU A 104 2.90 11.88 -8.55
C LEU A 104 3.74 10.75 -7.97
N LEU A 105 4.42 10.99 -6.85
CA LEU A 105 5.27 9.99 -6.20
C LEU A 105 4.45 8.82 -5.65
N SER A 106 3.28 9.08 -5.08
CA SER A 106 2.37 8.05 -4.59
C SER A 106 1.85 7.17 -5.73
N PHE A 107 1.50 7.78 -6.86
CA PHE A 107 1.07 7.03 -8.05
C PHE A 107 2.19 6.15 -8.61
N LEU A 108 3.42 6.66 -8.66
CA LEU A 108 4.58 5.91 -9.14
C LEU A 108 5.06 4.84 -8.16
N SER A 109 4.78 5.00 -6.87
CA SER A 109 5.23 4.05 -5.84
C SER A 109 4.61 2.66 -6.00
N ALA A 110 3.35 2.57 -6.39
CA ALA A 110 2.67 1.29 -6.56
C ALA A 110 3.32 0.40 -7.64
N PRO A 111 3.55 0.86 -8.88
CA PRO A 111 4.26 0.05 -9.87
C PRO A 111 5.71 -0.22 -9.49
N ILE A 112 6.41 0.71 -8.82
CA ILE A 112 7.79 0.49 -8.37
C ILE A 112 7.85 -0.63 -7.33
N ILE A 113 6.98 -0.61 -6.33
CA ILE A 113 6.88 -1.68 -5.32
C ILE A 113 6.57 -3.02 -5.99
N HIS A 114 5.62 -3.03 -6.93
CA HIS A 114 5.26 -4.25 -7.66
C HIS A 114 6.44 -4.82 -8.44
N VAL A 115 7.16 -3.98 -9.22
CA VAL A 115 8.34 -4.39 -9.97
C VAL A 115 9.40 -4.98 -9.05
N LEU A 116 9.69 -4.32 -7.92
CA LEU A 116 10.69 -4.81 -6.97
C LEU A 116 10.29 -6.16 -6.37
N PHE A 117 9.04 -6.32 -5.93
CA PHE A 117 8.60 -7.59 -5.37
C PHE A 117 8.50 -8.70 -6.41
N ALA A 118 7.99 -8.41 -7.62
CA ALA A 118 7.91 -9.40 -8.68
C ALA A 118 9.31 -9.84 -9.14
N PHE A 119 10.23 -8.90 -9.35
CA PHE A 119 11.56 -9.18 -9.86
C PHE A 119 12.45 -9.90 -8.85
N PHE A 120 12.54 -9.40 -7.60
CA PHE A 120 13.44 -9.97 -6.60
C PHE A 120 12.85 -11.16 -5.83
N LEU A 121 11.55 -11.15 -5.57
CA LEU A 121 10.88 -12.14 -4.72
C LEU A 121 9.93 -13.07 -5.51
N GLY A 122 9.68 -12.79 -6.78
CA GLY A 122 8.72 -13.52 -7.59
C GLY A 122 7.25 -13.30 -7.17
N TRP A 123 6.97 -12.25 -6.40
CA TRP A 123 5.64 -11.98 -5.87
C TRP A 123 4.86 -11.05 -6.79
N ASN A 124 3.91 -11.61 -7.53
CA ASN A 124 3.05 -10.85 -8.45
C ASN A 124 1.69 -10.47 -7.83
N GLU A 125 1.53 -10.62 -6.52
CA GLU A 125 0.25 -10.44 -5.82
C GLU A 125 -0.17 -8.98 -5.66
N TYR A 126 0.78 -8.04 -5.72
CA TYR A 126 0.51 -6.61 -5.52
C TYR A 126 -0.28 -6.00 -6.68
N LEU A 127 0.05 -6.37 -7.91
CA LEU A 127 -0.68 -6.01 -9.13
C LEU A 127 -0.85 -7.26 -10.00
N PRO A 128 -1.88 -8.07 -9.76
CA PRO A 128 -2.01 -9.40 -10.38
C PRO A 128 -2.23 -9.36 -11.90
N PHE A 129 -2.61 -8.21 -12.45
CA PHE A 129 -2.76 -8.01 -13.89
C PHE A 129 -1.44 -7.70 -14.62
N LEU A 130 -0.36 -7.42 -13.89
CA LEU A 130 0.96 -7.14 -14.44
C LEU A 130 1.94 -8.24 -13.99
N ARG A 131 2.14 -9.25 -14.83
CA ARG A 131 3.12 -10.31 -14.56
C ARG A 131 4.51 -9.88 -15.00
N ILE A 132 5.44 -9.88 -14.06
CA ILE A 132 6.85 -9.61 -14.33
C ILE A 132 7.62 -10.89 -14.00
N PRO A 133 8.48 -11.39 -14.93
CA PRO A 133 9.30 -12.57 -14.64
C PRO A 133 10.27 -12.25 -13.49
N SER A 134 10.41 -13.19 -12.55
CA SER A 134 11.36 -13.06 -11.46
C SER A 134 12.79 -13.28 -11.95
N LEU A 135 13.75 -12.72 -11.20
CA LEU A 135 15.18 -12.96 -11.45
C LEU A 135 15.52 -14.47 -11.47
N ALA A 136 14.88 -15.24 -10.59
CA ALA A 136 15.05 -16.70 -10.53
C ALA A 136 14.55 -17.40 -11.80
N GLU A 137 13.46 -16.94 -12.40
CA GLU A 137 12.93 -17.46 -13.67
C GLU A 137 13.82 -17.09 -14.86
N ILE A 138 14.46 -15.93 -14.82
CA ILE A 138 15.38 -15.48 -15.89
C ILE A 138 16.69 -16.24 -15.83
N LEU A 139 17.16 -16.58 -14.62
CA LEU A 139 18.43 -17.28 -14.41
C LEU A 139 18.31 -18.82 -14.48
N ALA A 140 17.11 -19.33 -14.46
CA ALA A 140 16.84 -20.76 -14.63
C ALA A 140 16.86 -21.12 -16.10
#